data_f206408b4dbedb80f14428f30e9d4f45
#
_entry.id   f206408b4dbedb80f14428f30e9d4f45
#
_cell.length_a   1.000
_cell.length_b   1.000
_cell.length_c   1.000
_cell.angle_alpha   90.00
_cell.angle_beta   90.00
_cell.angle_gamma   90.00
#
_symmetry.space_group_name_H-M   'P 1'
#
loop_
_entity.id
_entity.type
_entity.pdbx_description
1 polymer ?
#
loop_
_entity_poly.entity_id
_entity_poly.type
_entity_poly.pdbx_seq_one_letter_code
_entity_poly.pdbx_strand_id
1 'polypeptide(L)'
;MKDLIILYKHSLVRAVCEVNRNLKNGVRPYLLEYEAPSIQRLSTKMKMPFGVCDDYVQIATAVLRSNGIPVAVDFTLQWAARTMGHSWNVIIPNLGKCIPFSGIGSDPGEPHMPDEKMAKVYRKTYASNPFYRTIIGK
;
A
#
# COMPACT_ATOMS: atom_id res chain seq x y z
N MET A 1 -0.66 -19.15 -3.92
CA MET A 1 -0.89 -18.03 -2.98
C MET A 1 -1.99 -18.30 -1.96
N LYS A 2 -3.17 -18.84 -2.34
CA LYS A 2 -4.23 -19.22 -1.37
C LYS A 2 -3.74 -20.21 -0.32
N ASP A 3 -2.93 -21.19 -0.70
CA ASP A 3 -2.41 -22.22 0.22
C ASP A 3 -1.44 -21.66 1.27
N LEU A 4 -0.68 -20.62 0.92
CA LEU A 4 0.20 -19.90 1.85
C LEU A 4 -0.57 -19.21 2.97
N ILE A 5 -1.73 -18.64 2.65
CA ILE A 5 -2.58 -17.95 3.63
C ILE A 5 -3.23 -18.93 4.59
N ILE A 6 -3.58 -20.13 4.13
CA ILE A 6 -4.08 -21.20 5.01
C ILE A 6 -3.02 -21.60 6.03
N LEU A 7 -1.75 -21.69 5.63
CA LEU A 7 -0.62 -21.99 6.53
C LEU A 7 -0.40 -20.90 7.59
N TYR A 8 -0.68 -19.63 7.25
CA TYR A 8 -0.42 -18.48 8.13
C TYR A 8 -1.68 -17.87 8.75
N LYS A 9 -2.84 -18.57 8.73
CA LYS A 9 -4.11 -18.00 9.23
C LYS A 9 -4.06 -17.56 10.71
N HIS A 10 -3.08 -18.02 11.47
CA HIS A 10 -2.85 -17.63 12.87
C HIS A 10 -1.87 -16.46 13.03
N SER A 11 -1.26 -15.99 11.95
CA SER A 11 -0.30 -14.87 12.00
C SER A 11 -0.46 -13.96 10.78
N LEU A 12 -1.28 -12.93 10.96
CA LEU A 12 -1.53 -11.92 9.93
C LEU A 12 -0.24 -11.28 9.40
N VAL A 13 0.70 -10.98 10.29
CA VAL A 13 2.00 -10.39 9.94
C VAL A 13 2.80 -11.35 9.04
N ARG A 14 2.89 -12.63 9.41
CA ARG A 14 3.60 -13.62 8.58
C ARG A 14 2.98 -13.79 7.20
N ALA A 15 1.65 -13.80 7.12
CA ALA A 15 0.95 -13.86 5.84
C ALA A 15 1.31 -12.66 4.94
N VAL A 16 1.36 -11.46 5.52
CA VAL A 16 1.75 -10.25 4.79
C VAL A 16 3.21 -10.31 4.36
N CYS A 17 4.13 -10.72 5.23
CA CYS A 17 5.56 -10.87 4.87
C CYS A 17 5.74 -11.83 3.70
N GLU A 18 5.03 -12.95 3.69
CA GLU A 18 5.14 -13.95 2.60
C GLU A 18 4.59 -13.42 1.28
N VAL A 19 3.44 -12.74 1.30
CA VAL A 19 2.90 -12.07 0.11
C VAL A 19 3.87 -10.99 -0.37
N ASN A 20 4.42 -10.19 0.53
CA ASN A 20 5.36 -9.11 0.18
C ASN A 20 6.65 -9.67 -0.44
N ARG A 21 7.18 -10.78 0.10
CA ARG A 21 8.33 -11.51 -0.48
C ARG A 21 8.05 -11.96 -1.90
N ASN A 22 6.87 -12.54 -2.15
CA ASN A 22 6.50 -12.97 -3.51
C ASN A 22 6.35 -11.78 -4.47
N LEU A 23 5.86 -10.64 -3.99
CA LEU A 23 5.78 -9.41 -4.79
C LEU A 23 7.17 -8.83 -5.09
N LYS A 24 8.09 -8.88 -4.12
CA LYS A 24 9.50 -8.44 -4.29
C LYS A 24 10.24 -9.27 -5.34
N ASN A 25 9.98 -10.58 -5.43
CA ASN A 25 10.62 -11.46 -6.41
C ASN A 25 10.31 -11.08 -7.86
N GLY A 26 9.25 -10.33 -8.10
CA GLY A 26 8.96 -9.71 -9.39
C GLY A 26 9.57 -8.32 -9.50
N VAL A 27 10.87 -8.19 -9.26
CA VAL A 27 11.62 -6.93 -9.15
C VAL A 27 11.19 -5.88 -10.15
N ARG A 28 10.70 -4.77 -9.64
CA ARG A 28 10.26 -3.62 -10.42
C ARG A 28 11.02 -2.39 -9.94
N PRO A 29 11.86 -1.77 -10.79
CA PRO A 29 12.55 -0.55 -10.42
C PRO A 29 11.55 0.59 -10.17
N TYR A 30 11.89 1.46 -9.22
CA TYR A 30 11.16 2.70 -9.02
C TYR A 30 11.45 3.68 -10.14
N LEU A 31 10.39 4.31 -10.64
CA LEU A 31 10.50 5.50 -11.49
C LEU A 31 10.56 6.76 -10.64
N LEU A 32 11.16 7.79 -11.18
CA LEU A 32 11.00 9.15 -10.67
C LEU A 32 9.56 9.63 -10.95
N GLU A 33 9.00 10.44 -10.05
CA GLU A 33 7.58 10.86 -10.16
C GLU A 33 7.25 11.55 -11.48
N TYR A 34 8.17 12.33 -12.02
CA TYR A 34 7.98 13.02 -13.31
C TYR A 34 8.04 12.09 -14.53
N GLU A 35 8.54 10.87 -14.37
CA GLU A 35 8.55 9.83 -15.40
C GLU A 35 7.36 8.88 -15.27
N ALA A 36 6.59 8.99 -14.17
CA ALA A 36 5.48 8.11 -13.92
C ALA A 36 4.36 8.35 -14.94
N PRO A 37 3.82 7.30 -15.57
CA PRO A 37 2.65 7.44 -16.42
C PRO A 37 1.45 7.88 -15.58
N SER A 38 0.48 8.53 -16.22
CA SER A 38 -0.78 8.88 -15.57
C SER A 38 -1.45 7.65 -14.94
N ILE A 39 -2.35 7.90 -13.98
CA ILE A 39 -3.06 6.86 -13.22
C ILE A 39 -3.55 5.74 -14.15
N GLN A 40 -3.05 4.54 -13.91
CA GLN A 40 -3.35 3.34 -14.69
C GLN A 40 -4.33 2.43 -13.93
N ARG A 41 -5.10 1.65 -14.68
CA ARG A 41 -5.90 0.56 -14.10
C ARG A 41 -4.99 -0.46 -13.41
N LEU A 42 -5.46 -1.08 -12.34
CA LEU A 42 -4.70 -2.08 -11.58
C LEU A 42 -4.17 -3.21 -12.49
N SER A 43 -4.98 -3.69 -13.43
CA SER A 43 -4.57 -4.73 -14.39
C SER A 43 -3.39 -4.30 -15.26
N THR A 44 -3.29 -3.03 -15.59
CA THR A 44 -2.16 -2.46 -16.31
C THR A 44 -0.94 -2.36 -15.40
N LYS A 45 -1.11 -1.82 -14.17
CA LYS A 45 -0.03 -1.71 -13.17
C LYS A 45 0.60 -3.06 -12.85
N MET A 46 -0.19 -4.11 -12.74
CA MET A 46 0.32 -5.47 -12.49
C MET A 46 1.20 -6.02 -13.61
N LYS A 47 1.05 -5.53 -14.83
CA LYS A 47 1.86 -5.93 -16.00
C LYS A 47 3.06 -5.02 -16.23
N MET A 48 3.08 -3.84 -15.63
CA MET A 48 4.19 -2.90 -15.79
C MET A 48 5.43 -3.40 -15.03
N PRO A 49 6.61 -3.34 -15.66
CA PRO A 49 7.86 -3.77 -15.00
C PRO A 49 8.45 -2.71 -14.04
N PHE A 50 7.80 -1.58 -13.89
CA PHE A 50 8.25 -0.43 -13.11
C PHE A 50 7.06 0.32 -12.50
N GLY A 51 7.32 1.20 -11.56
CA GLY A 51 6.28 2.04 -10.93
C GLY A 51 6.82 2.99 -9.88
N VAL A 52 5.93 3.77 -9.33
CA VAL A 52 6.17 4.64 -8.17
C VAL A 52 5.57 4.02 -6.89
N CYS A 53 5.81 4.63 -5.74
CA CYS A 53 5.32 4.11 -4.46
C CYS A 53 3.80 3.85 -4.47
N ASP A 54 3.01 4.73 -5.07
CA ASP A 54 1.55 4.56 -5.14
C ASP A 54 1.13 3.34 -5.98
N ASP A 55 1.88 2.99 -7.02
CA ASP A 55 1.62 1.80 -7.83
C ASP A 55 1.84 0.51 -7.03
N TYR A 56 2.95 0.42 -6.32
CA TYR A 56 3.30 -0.74 -5.50
C TYR A 56 2.34 -0.93 -4.33
N VAL A 57 1.99 0.17 -3.67
CA VAL A 57 1.00 0.16 -2.59
C VAL A 57 -0.37 -0.32 -3.08
N GLN A 58 -0.81 0.08 -4.26
CA GLN A 58 -2.08 -0.36 -4.84
C GLN A 58 -2.04 -1.84 -5.23
N ILE A 59 -0.96 -2.31 -5.84
CA ILE A 59 -0.77 -3.73 -6.17
C ILE A 59 -0.79 -4.58 -4.89
N ALA A 60 -0.01 -4.21 -3.89
CA ALA A 60 0.02 -4.92 -2.61
C ALA A 60 -1.35 -4.94 -1.93
N THR A 61 -2.05 -3.80 -1.91
CA THR A 61 -3.42 -3.71 -1.36
C THR A 61 -4.38 -4.66 -2.07
N ALA A 62 -4.35 -4.70 -3.39
CA ALA A 62 -5.25 -5.56 -4.17
C ALA A 62 -4.97 -7.04 -3.92
N VAL A 63 -3.70 -7.44 -3.95
CA VAL A 63 -3.30 -8.83 -3.70
C VAL A 63 -3.63 -9.26 -2.28
N LEU A 64 -3.34 -8.45 -1.28
CA LEU A 64 -3.62 -8.77 0.11
C LEU A 64 -5.13 -8.86 0.39
N ARG A 65 -5.92 -7.89 -0.07
CA ARG A 65 -7.38 -7.89 0.11
C ARG A 65 -8.06 -9.03 -0.63
N SER A 66 -7.62 -9.38 -1.83
CA SER A 66 -8.16 -10.54 -2.56
C SER A 66 -7.93 -11.87 -1.83
N ASN A 67 -7.02 -11.87 -0.88
CA ASN A 67 -6.71 -13.00 -0.01
C ASN A 67 -7.31 -12.84 1.41
N GLY A 68 -8.21 -11.88 1.62
CA GLY A 68 -8.90 -11.68 2.89
C GLY A 68 -8.06 -11.00 3.98
N ILE A 69 -6.90 -10.42 3.63
CA ILE A 69 -6.03 -9.74 4.58
C ILE A 69 -6.45 -8.27 4.69
N PRO A 70 -6.81 -7.77 5.88
CA PRO A 70 -7.26 -6.41 6.07
C PRO A 70 -6.08 -5.43 6.05
N VAL A 71 -5.96 -4.70 4.95
CA VAL A 71 -4.94 -3.66 4.76
C VAL A 71 -5.57 -2.36 4.26
N ALA A 72 -4.96 -1.26 4.63
CA ALA A 72 -5.28 0.07 4.09
C ALA A 72 -4.05 0.70 3.44
N VAL A 73 -4.29 1.86 2.84
CA VAL A 73 -3.25 2.74 2.33
C VAL A 73 -3.23 3.99 3.18
N ASP A 74 -2.09 4.26 3.78
CA ASP A 74 -1.80 5.53 4.42
C ASP A 74 -0.87 6.34 3.51
N PHE A 75 -0.98 7.66 3.57
CA PHE A 75 -0.17 8.55 2.77
C PHE A 75 0.04 9.90 3.44
N THR A 76 1.13 10.55 3.08
CA THR A 76 1.38 11.96 3.36
C THR A 76 1.43 12.74 2.06
N LEU A 77 0.82 13.92 2.03
CA LEU A 77 0.85 14.78 0.85
C LEU A 77 2.25 15.34 0.61
N GLN A 78 2.96 15.62 1.70
CA GLN A 78 4.28 16.18 1.66
C GLN A 78 5.07 15.78 2.91
N TRP A 79 6.33 15.40 2.74
CA TRP A 79 7.28 15.27 3.83
C TRP A 79 7.62 16.65 4.42
N ALA A 80 7.94 16.70 5.69
CA ALA A 80 8.31 17.97 6.35
C ALA A 80 9.56 18.61 5.74
N ALA A 81 10.48 17.81 5.22
CA ALA A 81 11.76 18.26 4.67
C ALA A 81 11.87 18.14 3.14
N ARG A 82 10.82 17.69 2.45
CA ARG A 82 10.82 17.45 1.00
C ARG A 82 9.54 17.97 0.36
N THR A 83 9.59 18.23 -0.94
CA THR A 83 8.43 18.66 -1.73
C THR A 83 7.52 17.52 -2.18
N MET A 84 7.92 16.27 -1.94
CA MET A 84 7.22 15.07 -2.40
C MET A 84 6.41 14.42 -1.27
N GLY A 85 5.30 13.79 -1.65
CA GLY A 85 4.53 12.91 -0.79
C GLY A 85 5.05 11.47 -0.77
N HIS A 86 4.38 10.61 -0.03
CA HIS A 86 4.65 9.17 0.00
C HIS A 86 3.40 8.40 0.38
N SER A 87 3.28 7.17 -0.13
CA SER A 87 2.21 6.23 0.20
C SER A 87 2.80 4.91 0.68
N TRP A 88 2.15 4.30 1.66
CA TRP A 88 2.54 2.98 2.19
C TRP A 88 1.32 2.17 2.58
N ASN A 89 1.52 0.89 2.85
CA ASN A 89 0.48 -0.01 3.32
C ASN A 89 0.44 -0.08 4.84
N VAL A 90 -0.73 -0.41 5.37
CA VAL A 90 -0.94 -0.62 6.82
C VAL A 90 -1.80 -1.84 7.03
N ILE A 91 -1.33 -2.80 7.83
CA ILE A 91 -2.17 -3.90 8.33
C ILE A 91 -3.14 -3.33 9.36
N ILE A 92 -4.42 -3.69 9.24
CA ILE A 92 -5.47 -3.34 10.20
C ILE A 92 -5.87 -4.61 10.95
N PRO A 93 -5.26 -4.92 12.10
CA PRO A 93 -5.66 -6.08 12.88
C PRO A 93 -7.00 -5.83 13.58
N ASN A 94 -7.71 -6.90 13.91
CA ASN A 94 -8.96 -6.80 14.68
C ASN A 94 -8.73 -6.20 16.08
N LEU A 95 -7.57 -6.47 16.66
CA LEU A 95 -7.13 -5.94 17.95
C LEU A 95 -5.69 -5.45 17.84
N GLY A 96 -5.38 -4.37 18.55
CA GLY A 96 -4.04 -3.81 18.62
C GLY A 96 -3.78 -2.65 17.67
N LYS A 97 -2.50 -2.30 17.53
CA LYS A 97 -2.08 -1.16 16.71
C LYS A 97 -1.93 -1.56 15.25
N CYS A 98 -2.25 -0.65 14.35
CA CYS A 98 -1.95 -0.79 12.94
C CYS A 98 -0.44 -0.93 12.71
N ILE A 99 -0.05 -1.79 11.77
CA ILE A 99 1.36 -2.10 11.49
C ILE A 99 1.69 -1.61 10.08
N PRO A 100 2.52 -0.57 9.93
CA PRO A 100 2.92 -0.08 8.63
C PRO A 100 3.93 -1.02 7.96
N PHE A 101 3.90 -1.03 6.64
CA PHE A 101 4.87 -1.69 5.77
C PHE A 101 4.80 -1.07 4.37
N SER A 102 5.80 -1.32 3.55
CA SER A 102 5.75 -0.88 2.16
C SER A 102 5.59 -2.10 1.25
N GLY A 103 4.50 -2.15 0.50
CA GLY A 103 4.33 -3.20 -0.51
C GLY A 103 5.52 -3.18 -1.48
N ILE A 104 6.17 -4.35 -1.67
CA ILE A 104 7.38 -4.53 -2.47
C ILE A 104 8.65 -3.88 -1.85
N GLY A 105 8.48 -3.06 -0.82
CA GLY A 105 9.56 -2.43 -0.05
C GLY A 105 9.85 -3.15 1.27
N SER A 106 9.62 -2.47 2.40
CA SER A 106 9.82 -2.99 3.75
C SER A 106 8.73 -3.96 4.19
N ASP A 107 9.08 -4.94 5.00
CA ASP A 107 8.14 -5.86 5.61
C ASP A 107 7.47 -5.26 6.86
N PRO A 108 6.31 -5.80 7.32
CA PRO A 108 5.64 -5.34 8.53
C PRO A 108 6.55 -5.41 9.76
N GLY A 109 6.67 -4.28 10.46
CA GLY A 109 7.50 -4.16 11.65
C GLY A 109 8.96 -3.77 11.38
N GLU A 110 9.38 -3.71 10.12
CA GLU A 110 10.67 -3.14 9.75
C GLU A 110 10.61 -1.60 9.77
N PRO A 111 11.74 -0.93 9.99
CA PRO A 111 11.82 0.51 9.87
C PRO A 111 11.34 0.96 8.49
N HIS A 112 10.36 1.85 8.48
CA HIS A 112 9.82 2.43 7.27
C HIS A 112 10.11 3.92 7.26
N MET A 113 11.15 4.34 6.55
CA MET A 113 11.61 5.72 6.47
C MET A 113 11.87 6.33 7.87
N PRO A 114 12.82 5.78 8.66
CA PRO A 114 12.93 6.05 10.11
C PRO A 114 13.24 7.50 10.47
N ASP A 115 13.84 8.26 9.58
CA ASP A 115 14.37 9.60 9.89
C ASP A 115 13.52 10.75 9.34
N GLU A 116 12.38 10.45 8.70
CA GLU A 116 11.57 11.49 8.10
C GLU A 116 10.36 11.86 8.96
N LYS A 117 10.29 13.14 9.36
CA LYS A 117 9.13 13.69 10.06
C LYS A 117 7.97 13.87 9.08
N MET A 118 6.81 13.34 9.43
CA MET A 118 5.57 13.54 8.69
C MET A 118 4.76 14.66 9.34
N ALA A 119 4.36 15.65 8.56
CA ALA A 119 3.50 16.72 9.05
C ALA A 119 2.08 16.20 9.33
N LYS A 120 1.55 15.36 8.44
CA LYS A 120 0.20 14.80 8.54
C LYS A 120 0.08 13.50 7.74
N VAL A 121 -0.59 12.49 8.31
CA VAL A 121 -0.88 11.22 7.67
C VAL A 121 -2.37 11.09 7.45
N TYR A 122 -2.74 10.66 6.26
CA TYR A 122 -4.11 10.38 5.84
C TYR A 122 -4.27 8.92 5.52
N ARG A 123 -5.48 8.38 5.68
CA ARG A 123 -5.85 7.01 5.30
C ARG A 123 -6.90 7.01 4.19
N LYS A 124 -6.65 6.22 3.13
CA LYS A 124 -7.66 5.95 2.11
C LYS A 124 -8.70 4.99 2.68
N THR A 125 -9.92 5.47 2.97
CA THR A 125 -10.98 4.64 3.55
C THR A 125 -11.76 3.84 2.51
N TYR A 126 -11.75 4.27 1.25
CA TYR A 126 -12.58 3.75 0.15
C TYR A 126 -14.10 3.85 0.40
N ALA A 127 -14.49 4.53 1.46
CA ALA A 127 -15.89 4.84 1.72
C ALA A 127 -16.35 5.99 0.80
N SER A 128 -17.56 5.88 0.26
CA SER A 128 -18.16 7.02 -0.44
C SER A 128 -18.50 8.11 0.56
N ASN A 129 -17.98 9.30 0.37
CA ASN A 129 -18.38 10.44 1.19
C ASN A 129 -19.78 10.92 0.73
N PRO A 130 -20.80 10.90 1.60
CA PRO A 130 -22.15 11.33 1.24
C PRO A 130 -22.21 12.76 0.72
N PHE A 131 -21.32 13.62 1.21
CA PHE A 131 -21.22 15.02 0.77
C PHE A 131 -20.89 15.14 -0.72
N TYR A 132 -19.97 14.31 -1.23
CA TYR A 132 -19.62 14.33 -2.66
C TYR A 132 -20.72 13.71 -3.54
N ARG A 133 -21.53 12.78 -3.03
CA ARG A 133 -22.70 12.26 -3.76
C ARG A 133 -23.72 13.37 -4.07
N THR A 134 -23.89 14.31 -3.15
CA THR A 134 -24.83 15.44 -3.32
C THR A 134 -24.34 16.44 -4.38
N ILE A 135 -23.03 16.58 -4.57
CA ILE A 135 -22.44 17.50 -5.55
C ILE A 135 -22.39 16.90 -6.96
N ILE A 136 -22.15 15.59 -7.09
CA ILE A 136 -21.98 14.92 -8.39
C ILE A 136 -23.29 14.33 -8.93
N GLY A 137 -24.28 14.19 -8.09
CA GLY A 137 -25.59 13.57 -8.39
C GLY A 137 -26.66 14.52 -8.95
N LYS A 138 -26.26 15.59 -9.63
CA LYS A 138 -27.16 16.46 -10.42
C LYS A 138 -26.81 16.41 -11.87
#